data_69632b36051994473cbf5070b29ee68a
#
_entry.id   69632b36051994473cbf5070b29ee68a
#
_cell.length_a   1.000
_cell.length_b   1.000
_cell.length_c   1.000
_cell.angle_alpha   90.00
_cell.angle_beta   90.00
_cell.angle_gamma   90.00
#
_symmetry.space_group_name_H-M   'P 1'
#
loop_
_entity.id
_entity.type
_entity.pdbx_description
1 polymer ?
#
loop_
_entity_poly.entity_id
_entity_poly.type
_entity_poly.pdbx_seq_one_letter_code
_entity_poly.pdbx_strand_id
1 'polypeptide(L)'
;DSKADILIYGMGEQAIRDLTQALDKGTEWRDIRGVCYISKEPVEKYHQLPSHQECLDNKEKYIDLFDLFYDNNDPIAAKGLCQKVDTRYSIQNPPCDYLSEPEMDEVSALPYTRELHPYHRPEGKVKCLETIKFSIMTHQGCWGECNFCAIGVHQGRTIRTRSEQSIVKEANQFKEYKDFKGIISDLGGPTANMYGYECNKKLKLGTCDHQRCVDSRHLCSSMKPDHTRVIGMMKQVRNIEGIKKAFVASGIRYDLITEDKRKGYSYLKELVKHHISGQMKVAPEHTQQHVLDLMGKPGKQTLIDFKKLYDKLN
;
A
#
# COMPACT_ATOMS: atom_id res chain seq x y z
N ASP A 1 16.34 0.17 19.11
CA ASP A 1 16.15 1.45 19.86
C ASP A 1 14.88 1.45 20.72
N SER A 2 13.78 0.83 20.25
CA SER A 2 12.50 0.78 20.99
C SER A 2 12.58 -0.05 22.27
N LYS A 3 13.55 -0.97 22.38
CA LYS A 3 13.65 -2.00 23.43
C LYS A 3 12.39 -2.89 23.53
N ALA A 4 11.60 -2.97 22.47
CA ALA A 4 10.48 -3.89 22.41
C ALA A 4 10.99 -5.35 22.34
N ASP A 5 10.30 -6.25 23.01
CA ASP A 5 10.62 -7.69 22.99
C ASP A 5 10.35 -8.28 21.61
N ILE A 6 9.28 -7.82 20.96
CA ILE A 6 8.81 -8.28 19.66
C ILE A 6 8.38 -7.08 18.84
N LEU A 7 8.74 -7.05 17.57
CA LEU A 7 8.23 -6.09 16.58
C LEU A 7 7.47 -6.83 15.49
N ILE A 8 6.35 -6.27 15.06
CA ILE A 8 5.62 -6.70 13.88
C ILE A 8 5.89 -5.67 12.78
N TYR A 9 6.26 -6.11 11.59
CA TYR A 9 6.57 -5.26 10.45
C TYR A 9 5.69 -5.55 9.24
N GLY A 10 5.64 -4.59 8.31
CA GLY A 10 4.80 -4.70 7.12
C GLY A 10 3.32 -4.60 7.46
N MET A 11 2.49 -5.34 6.74
CA MET A 11 1.06 -5.48 7.01
C MET A 11 0.88 -6.56 8.09
N GLY A 12 0.64 -6.13 9.31
CA GLY A 12 0.76 -6.96 10.51
C GLY A 12 -0.53 -7.65 10.97
N GLU A 13 -1.63 -7.59 10.20
CA GLU A 13 -2.94 -8.08 10.63
C GLU A 13 -2.91 -9.57 10.99
N GLN A 14 -2.27 -10.40 10.18
CA GLN A 14 -2.13 -11.81 10.46
C GLN A 14 -1.10 -12.09 11.55
N ALA A 15 0.06 -11.41 11.51
CA ALA A 15 1.11 -11.61 12.51
C ALA A 15 0.63 -11.30 13.93
N ILE A 16 -0.14 -10.23 14.13
CA ILE A 16 -0.66 -9.89 15.48
C ILE A 16 -1.64 -10.93 15.98
N ARG A 17 -2.49 -11.48 15.12
CA ARG A 17 -3.42 -12.54 15.46
C ARG A 17 -2.67 -13.82 15.88
N ASP A 18 -1.73 -14.24 15.04
CA ASP A 18 -0.98 -15.50 15.25
C ASP A 18 -0.06 -15.38 16.48
N LEU A 19 0.59 -14.22 16.67
CA LEU A 19 1.40 -13.92 17.84
C LEU A 19 0.57 -13.95 19.12
N THR A 20 -0.60 -13.31 19.12
CA THR A 20 -1.47 -13.26 20.30
C THR A 20 -1.94 -14.66 20.68
N GLN A 21 -2.31 -15.48 19.69
CA GLN A 21 -2.71 -16.86 19.92
C GLN A 21 -1.56 -17.74 20.44
N ALA A 22 -0.34 -17.54 19.92
CA ALA A 22 0.83 -18.28 20.37
C ALA A 22 1.17 -17.95 21.84
N LEU A 23 1.14 -16.66 22.19
CA LEU A 23 1.40 -16.20 23.56
C LEU A 23 0.33 -16.68 24.54
N ASP A 24 -0.96 -16.65 24.16
CA ASP A 24 -2.07 -17.13 24.97
C ASP A 24 -1.95 -18.64 25.26
N LYS A 25 -1.54 -19.42 24.28
CA LYS A 25 -1.35 -20.88 24.39
C LYS A 25 0.01 -21.28 24.96
N GLY A 26 0.94 -20.35 25.16
CA GLY A 26 2.32 -20.66 25.56
C GLY A 26 3.10 -21.48 24.52
N THR A 27 2.78 -21.33 23.23
CA THR A 27 3.45 -22.03 22.13
C THR A 27 4.57 -21.17 21.51
N GLU A 28 5.44 -21.80 20.69
CA GLU A 28 6.53 -21.09 20.03
C GLU A 28 6.00 -20.03 19.05
N TRP A 29 6.57 -18.84 19.12
CA TRP A 29 6.18 -17.68 18.31
C TRP A 29 7.29 -17.15 17.41
N ARG A 30 8.55 -17.58 17.63
CA ARG A 30 9.71 -17.05 16.91
C ARG A 30 9.75 -17.39 15.43
N ASP A 31 8.96 -18.38 15.00
CA ASP A 31 8.83 -18.74 13.59
C ASP A 31 7.65 -18.04 12.88
N ILE A 32 6.88 -17.21 13.60
CA ILE A 32 5.74 -16.47 13.02
C ILE A 32 6.24 -15.46 11.99
N ARG A 33 5.69 -15.51 10.80
CA ARG A 33 6.00 -14.57 9.70
C ARG A 33 5.63 -13.14 10.08
N GLY A 34 6.41 -12.16 9.60
CA GLY A 34 6.18 -10.73 9.90
C GLY A 34 6.65 -10.29 11.29
N VAL A 35 7.30 -11.17 12.04
CA VAL A 35 7.84 -10.87 13.38
C VAL A 35 9.34 -10.62 13.32
N CYS A 36 9.79 -9.61 14.07
CA CYS A 36 11.22 -9.36 14.36
C CYS A 36 11.47 -9.48 15.86
N TYR A 37 12.62 -10.00 16.23
CA TYR A 37 13.05 -10.15 17.63
C TYR A 37 14.59 -10.13 17.76
N ILE A 38 15.07 -10.05 18.99
CA ILE A 38 16.49 -10.10 19.30
C ILE A 38 16.86 -11.51 19.82
N SER A 39 17.95 -12.08 19.26
CA SER A 39 18.50 -13.38 19.66
C SER A 39 19.95 -13.25 20.12
N LYS A 40 20.41 -14.20 20.93
CA LYS A 40 21.84 -14.36 21.25
C LYS A 40 22.58 -15.09 20.14
N GLU A 41 21.90 -15.97 19.42
CA GLU A 41 22.45 -16.79 18.34
C GLU A 41 21.84 -16.39 16.99
N PRO A 42 22.60 -16.52 15.90
CA PRO A 42 22.08 -16.30 14.56
C PRO A 42 21.09 -17.41 14.17
N VAL A 43 20.24 -17.12 13.21
CA VAL A 43 19.42 -18.12 12.52
C VAL A 43 20.12 -18.49 11.22
N GLU A 44 20.81 -19.61 11.19
CA GLU A 44 21.70 -20.01 10.08
C GLU A 44 20.98 -20.16 8.72
N LYS A 45 19.70 -20.59 8.73
CA LYS A 45 18.87 -20.74 7.52
C LYS A 45 18.45 -19.41 6.89
N TYR A 46 18.70 -18.26 7.57
CA TYR A 46 18.37 -16.91 7.10
C TYR A 46 19.56 -16.25 6.39
N HIS A 47 19.26 -15.28 5.55
CA HIS A 47 20.31 -14.46 4.95
C HIS A 47 21.04 -13.67 6.03
N GLN A 48 22.36 -13.83 6.07
CA GLN A 48 23.20 -13.08 6.97
C GLN A 48 23.51 -11.72 6.32
N LEU A 49 22.96 -10.67 6.90
CA LEU A 49 23.21 -9.29 6.47
C LEU A 49 24.59 -8.82 6.97
N PRO A 50 25.23 -7.86 6.28
CA PRO A 50 26.33 -7.12 6.87
C PRO A 50 25.96 -6.63 8.28
N SER A 51 26.90 -6.73 9.22
CA SER A 51 26.66 -6.31 10.60
C SER A 51 26.31 -4.81 10.68
N HIS A 52 25.65 -4.41 11.74
CA HIS A 52 25.35 -2.99 11.98
C HIS A 52 26.63 -2.13 11.95
N GLN A 53 27.72 -2.61 12.55
CA GLN A 53 28.99 -1.88 12.56
C GLN A 53 29.60 -1.74 11.15
N GLU A 54 29.62 -2.83 10.36
CA GLU A 54 30.08 -2.76 8.97
C GLU A 54 29.30 -1.74 8.15
N CYS A 55 27.99 -1.66 8.35
CA CYS A 55 27.14 -0.68 7.65
C CYS A 55 27.41 0.77 8.10
N LEU A 56 27.78 0.99 9.36
CA LEU A 56 28.20 2.31 9.85
C LEU A 56 29.53 2.75 9.26
N ASP A 57 30.47 1.82 9.11
CA ASP A 57 31.82 2.10 8.66
C ASP A 57 31.96 2.16 7.13
N ASN A 58 31.06 1.49 6.40
CA ASN A 58 31.15 1.35 4.94
C ASN A 58 29.79 1.48 4.27
N LYS A 59 29.61 2.52 3.43
CA LYS A 59 28.38 2.79 2.68
C LYS A 59 28.02 1.68 1.69
N GLU A 60 29.01 1.00 1.11
CA GLU A 60 28.77 -0.13 0.20
C GLU A 60 28.12 -1.29 0.94
N LYS A 61 28.54 -1.56 2.19
CA LYS A 61 27.91 -2.56 3.05
C LYS A 61 26.46 -2.21 3.40
N TYR A 62 26.16 -0.92 3.53
CA TYR A 62 24.78 -0.49 3.71
C TYR A 62 23.94 -0.71 2.43
N ILE A 63 24.51 -0.52 1.25
CA ILE A 63 23.87 -0.83 -0.03
C ILE A 63 23.62 -2.33 -0.15
N ASP A 64 24.63 -3.17 0.12
CA ASP A 64 24.50 -4.64 0.13
C ASP A 64 23.35 -5.09 1.06
N LEU A 65 23.27 -4.49 2.26
CA LEU A 65 22.19 -4.76 3.21
C LEU A 65 20.81 -4.38 2.62
N PHE A 66 20.71 -3.19 2.03
CA PHE A 66 19.45 -2.69 1.47
C PHE A 66 18.97 -3.57 0.32
N ASP A 67 19.86 -3.99 -0.57
CA ASP A 67 19.51 -4.85 -1.69
C ASP A 67 19.01 -6.22 -1.20
N LEU A 68 19.73 -6.85 -0.26
CA LEU A 68 19.28 -8.11 0.36
C LEU A 68 17.93 -7.97 1.06
N PHE A 69 17.70 -6.86 1.78
CA PHE A 69 16.45 -6.56 2.44
C PHE A 69 15.32 -6.36 1.41
N TYR A 70 15.57 -5.61 0.35
CA TYR A 70 14.58 -5.30 -0.67
C TYR A 70 14.16 -6.54 -1.47
N ASP A 71 15.11 -7.40 -1.81
CA ASP A 71 14.87 -8.68 -2.51
C ASP A 71 14.07 -9.66 -1.64
N ASN A 72 14.23 -9.56 -0.31
CA ASN A 72 13.53 -10.41 0.64
C ASN A 72 12.28 -9.76 1.27
N ASN A 73 11.63 -8.83 0.58
CA ASN A 73 10.42 -8.16 1.03
C ASN A 73 9.13 -8.66 0.35
N ASP A 74 9.17 -9.77 -0.36
CA ASP A 74 7.99 -10.40 -0.99
C ASP A 74 7.62 -11.70 -0.25
N PRO A 75 6.37 -11.88 0.22
CA PRO A 75 6.00 -13.06 1.01
C PRO A 75 6.22 -14.41 0.32
N ILE A 76 6.14 -14.44 -1.02
CA ILE A 76 6.22 -15.69 -1.79
C ILE A 76 7.66 -16.19 -1.91
N ALA A 77 8.62 -15.29 -2.11
CA ALA A 77 10.01 -15.62 -2.40
C ALA A 77 10.96 -15.34 -1.23
N ALA A 78 10.57 -14.50 -0.27
CA ALA A 78 11.47 -14.04 0.79
C ALA A 78 11.92 -15.14 1.74
N LYS A 79 13.18 -15.05 2.12
CA LYS A 79 13.75 -15.72 3.29
C LYS A 79 13.81 -14.76 4.48
N GLY A 80 14.04 -15.29 5.66
CA GLY A 80 14.33 -14.48 6.83
C GLY A 80 15.70 -13.79 6.73
N LEU A 81 15.86 -12.72 7.48
CA LEU A 81 17.08 -11.93 7.54
C LEU A 81 17.66 -11.96 8.96
N CYS A 82 18.96 -11.97 9.07
CA CYS A 82 19.68 -11.99 10.33
C CYS A 82 20.81 -10.97 10.28
N GLN A 83 20.81 -9.98 11.18
CA GLN A 83 21.84 -8.97 11.26
C GLN A 83 22.52 -9.00 12.63
N LYS A 84 23.84 -9.07 12.67
CA LYS A 84 24.59 -8.90 13.91
C LYS A 84 24.56 -7.44 14.36
N VAL A 85 24.14 -7.20 15.61
CA VAL A 85 24.11 -5.90 16.28
C VAL A 85 24.82 -6.05 17.63
N ASP A 86 26.01 -5.52 17.74
CA ASP A 86 26.92 -5.69 18.88
C ASP A 86 27.13 -7.19 19.21
N THR A 87 26.67 -7.65 20.37
CA THR A 87 26.77 -9.01 20.88
C THR A 87 25.53 -9.87 20.61
N ARG A 88 24.56 -9.37 19.88
CA ARG A 88 23.27 -10.03 19.59
C ARG A 88 22.95 -10.00 18.11
N TYR A 89 21.86 -10.62 17.75
CA TYR A 89 21.33 -10.67 16.39
C TYR A 89 19.92 -10.14 16.34
N SER A 90 19.67 -9.21 15.41
CA SER A 90 18.31 -8.83 15.00
C SER A 90 17.82 -9.87 14.00
N ILE A 91 16.78 -10.57 14.34
CA ILE A 91 16.15 -11.57 13.49
C ILE A 91 14.87 -10.97 12.91
N GLN A 92 14.76 -11.02 11.59
CA GLN A 92 13.54 -10.65 10.86
C GLN A 92 13.04 -11.88 10.12
N ASN A 93 11.91 -12.41 10.54
CA ASN A 93 11.25 -13.52 9.84
C ASN A 93 10.80 -13.06 8.44
N PRO A 94 10.50 -13.98 7.50
CA PRO A 94 9.90 -13.61 6.23
C PRO A 94 8.61 -12.76 6.43
N PRO A 95 8.25 -11.87 5.48
CA PRO A 95 7.00 -11.10 5.57
C PRO A 95 5.77 -11.99 5.74
N CYS A 96 4.71 -11.46 6.35
CA CYS A 96 3.41 -12.11 6.37
C CYS A 96 2.93 -12.42 4.97
N ASP A 97 2.21 -13.53 4.82
CA ASP A 97 1.54 -13.83 3.56
C ASP A 97 0.53 -12.72 3.19
N TYR A 98 0.30 -12.56 1.91
CA TYR A 98 -0.71 -11.60 1.46
C TYR A 98 -2.10 -12.05 1.90
N LEU A 99 -2.85 -11.13 2.49
CA LEU A 99 -4.26 -11.38 2.79
C LEU A 99 -5.02 -11.68 1.49
N SER A 100 -5.89 -12.66 1.54
CA SER A 100 -6.90 -12.89 0.50
C SER A 100 -7.97 -11.79 0.50
N GLU A 101 -8.75 -11.68 -0.56
CA GLU A 101 -9.87 -10.71 -0.63
C GLU A 101 -10.86 -10.90 0.55
N PRO A 102 -11.29 -12.13 0.93
CA PRO A 102 -12.13 -12.34 2.12
C PRO A 102 -11.48 -11.90 3.43
N GLU A 103 -10.20 -12.18 3.64
CA GLU A 103 -9.50 -11.75 4.86
C GLU A 103 -9.37 -10.22 4.95
N MET A 104 -9.12 -9.54 3.83
CA MET A 104 -9.15 -8.08 3.79
C MET A 104 -10.54 -7.52 4.10
N ASP A 105 -11.58 -8.19 3.65
CA ASP A 105 -12.97 -7.82 3.95
C ASP A 105 -13.29 -8.00 5.45
N GLU A 106 -12.82 -9.10 6.07
CA GLU A 106 -12.96 -9.35 7.50
C GLU A 106 -12.27 -8.26 8.34
N VAL A 107 -11.00 -7.97 8.03
CA VAL A 107 -10.24 -6.90 8.71
C VAL A 107 -10.95 -5.56 8.56
N SER A 108 -11.45 -5.25 7.38
CA SER A 108 -12.14 -3.98 7.12
C SER A 108 -13.52 -3.90 7.78
N ALA A 109 -14.12 -5.03 8.12
CA ALA A 109 -15.41 -5.12 8.80
C ALA A 109 -15.32 -5.04 10.34
N LEU A 110 -14.12 -4.96 10.90
CA LEU A 110 -13.93 -4.77 12.34
C LEU A 110 -14.63 -3.50 12.83
N PRO A 111 -15.11 -3.46 14.08
CA PRO A 111 -15.91 -2.34 14.62
C PRO A 111 -15.03 -1.13 14.94
N TYR A 112 -14.45 -0.51 13.94
CA TYR A 112 -13.66 0.71 14.10
C TYR A 112 -14.53 1.87 14.58
N THR A 113 -14.12 2.53 15.67
CA THR A 113 -14.87 3.65 16.22
C THR A 113 -14.82 4.90 15.35
N ARG A 114 -13.79 5.05 14.52
CA ARG A 114 -13.52 6.24 13.69
C ARG A 114 -13.53 7.56 14.48
N GLU A 115 -13.15 7.48 15.74
CA GLU A 115 -13.10 8.60 16.69
C GLU A 115 -11.69 8.76 17.24
N LEU A 116 -11.42 9.94 17.79
CA LEU A 116 -10.21 10.18 18.54
C LEU A 116 -10.16 9.27 19.77
N HIS A 117 -9.02 8.62 19.98
CA HIS A 117 -8.83 7.79 21.17
C HIS A 117 -9.13 8.61 22.45
N PRO A 118 -9.85 8.06 23.44
CA PRO A 118 -10.25 8.79 24.64
C PRO A 118 -9.09 9.46 25.37
N TYR A 119 -7.90 8.84 25.36
CA TYR A 119 -6.69 9.39 25.97
C TYR A 119 -6.30 10.78 25.42
N HIS A 120 -6.51 11.04 24.12
CA HIS A 120 -6.14 12.32 23.49
C HIS A 120 -7.26 13.37 23.49
N ARG A 121 -8.48 13.01 23.89
CA ARG A 121 -9.61 13.96 23.91
C ARG A 121 -9.36 15.22 24.75
N PRO A 122 -8.70 15.15 25.92
CA PRO A 122 -8.39 16.36 26.72
C PRO A 122 -7.44 17.34 26.03
N GLU A 123 -6.61 16.85 25.08
CA GLU A 123 -5.65 17.68 24.33
C GLU A 123 -6.30 18.50 23.20
N GLY A 124 -7.58 18.28 22.93
CA GLY A 124 -8.35 19.01 21.92
C GLY A 124 -8.61 18.21 20.63
N LYS A 125 -8.92 18.93 19.55
CA LYS A 125 -9.29 18.32 18.27
C LYS A 125 -8.07 17.99 17.42
N VAL A 126 -8.09 16.82 16.78
CA VAL A 126 -7.12 16.43 15.74
C VAL A 126 -7.69 16.80 14.38
N LYS A 127 -7.14 17.84 13.75
CA LYS A 127 -7.63 18.37 12.46
C LYS A 127 -7.63 17.34 11.32
N CYS A 128 -6.64 16.45 11.28
CA CYS A 128 -6.56 15.43 10.22
C CYS A 128 -7.70 14.41 10.32
N LEU A 129 -8.28 14.18 11.50
CA LEU A 129 -9.40 13.25 11.65
C LEU A 129 -10.59 13.64 10.77
N GLU A 130 -10.88 14.93 10.63
CA GLU A 130 -11.98 15.42 9.79
C GLU A 130 -11.83 15.05 8.31
N THR A 131 -10.58 14.90 7.84
CA THR A 131 -10.29 14.55 6.44
C THR A 131 -10.28 13.04 6.18
N ILE A 132 -10.02 12.22 7.20
CA ILE A 132 -9.85 10.76 7.06
C ILE A 132 -11.01 9.94 7.64
N LYS A 133 -11.81 10.50 8.55
CA LYS A 133 -12.87 9.78 9.29
C LYS A 133 -13.80 8.98 8.37
N PHE A 134 -14.23 9.57 7.27
CA PHE A 134 -15.11 8.97 6.27
C PHE A 134 -14.36 8.69 4.96
N SER A 135 -13.18 8.12 5.04
CA SER A 135 -12.44 7.57 3.92
C SER A 135 -12.53 6.04 3.91
N ILE A 136 -12.43 5.45 2.73
CA ILE A 136 -12.46 4.01 2.52
C ILE A 136 -11.18 3.60 1.80
N MET A 137 -10.40 2.73 2.44
CA MET A 137 -9.27 2.09 1.80
C MET A 137 -9.76 0.89 0.98
N THR A 138 -9.49 0.91 -0.32
CA THR A 138 -9.99 -0.09 -1.27
C THR A 138 -9.02 -1.24 -1.49
N HIS A 139 -7.72 -1.02 -1.29
CA HIS A 139 -6.66 -1.99 -1.53
C HIS A 139 -5.39 -1.63 -0.75
N GLN A 140 -4.49 -2.58 -0.66
CA GLN A 140 -3.15 -2.45 -0.10
C GLN A 140 -2.11 -2.74 -1.19
N GLY A 141 -0.85 -2.32 -0.94
CA GLY A 141 0.26 -2.52 -1.86
C GLY A 141 0.35 -1.45 -2.94
N CYS A 142 1.53 -1.33 -3.53
CA CYS A 142 1.78 -0.43 -4.66
C CYS A 142 2.97 -0.94 -5.47
N TRP A 143 2.77 -1.26 -6.73
CA TRP A 143 3.84 -1.67 -7.62
C TRP A 143 4.50 -0.51 -8.39
N GLY A 144 4.31 0.72 -7.88
CA GLY A 144 4.96 1.91 -8.41
C GLY A 144 6.46 1.99 -8.14
N GLU A 145 6.92 1.42 -7.04
CA GLU A 145 8.33 1.30 -6.64
C GLU A 145 9.13 2.61 -6.79
N CYS A 146 8.49 3.74 -6.46
CA CYS A 146 9.18 5.03 -6.50
C CYS A 146 10.31 5.06 -5.47
N ASN A 147 11.51 5.49 -5.87
CA ASN A 147 12.74 5.37 -5.08
C ASN A 147 12.73 6.11 -3.72
N PHE A 148 11.81 7.04 -3.53
CA PHE A 148 11.63 7.80 -2.29
C PHE A 148 10.49 7.27 -1.39
N CYS A 149 9.75 6.24 -1.84
CA CYS A 149 8.48 5.86 -1.22
C CYS A 149 8.59 4.52 -0.49
N ALA A 150 8.26 4.50 0.80
CA ALA A 150 8.28 3.29 1.61
C ALA A 150 7.02 2.41 1.48
N ILE A 151 6.00 2.80 0.72
CA ILE A 151 4.75 2.04 0.61
C ILE A 151 5.01 0.63 0.06
N GLY A 152 5.83 0.49 -0.99
CA GLY A 152 6.18 -0.82 -1.55
C GLY A 152 6.93 -1.72 -0.56
N VAL A 153 7.71 -1.12 0.34
CA VAL A 153 8.42 -1.83 1.42
C VAL A 153 7.48 -2.22 2.55
N HIS A 154 6.55 -1.32 2.93
CA HIS A 154 5.62 -1.54 4.04
C HIS A 154 4.44 -2.43 3.66
N GLN A 155 3.73 -2.10 2.57
CA GLN A 155 2.51 -2.80 2.15
C GLN A 155 2.76 -3.87 1.08
N GLY A 156 3.98 -3.97 0.60
CA GLY A 156 4.35 -4.86 -0.50
C GLY A 156 4.16 -4.25 -1.89
N ARG A 157 4.75 -4.95 -2.86
CA ARG A 157 4.75 -4.56 -4.29
C ARG A 157 3.65 -5.27 -5.09
N THR A 158 2.76 -5.99 -4.43
CA THR A 158 1.63 -6.72 -5.02
C THR A 158 0.32 -6.15 -4.48
N ILE A 159 -0.60 -5.82 -5.39
CA ILE A 159 -1.89 -5.26 -5.01
C ILE A 159 -2.78 -6.34 -4.43
N ARG A 160 -3.36 -6.06 -3.28
CA ARG A 160 -4.40 -6.87 -2.64
C ARG A 160 -5.65 -6.01 -2.47
N THR A 161 -6.75 -6.45 -3.02
CA THR A 161 -8.00 -5.68 -3.07
C THR A 161 -9.04 -6.23 -2.11
N ARG A 162 -9.86 -5.35 -1.59
CA ARG A 162 -11.14 -5.69 -0.95
C ARG A 162 -12.20 -5.98 -2.02
N SER A 163 -13.23 -6.74 -1.65
CA SER A 163 -14.38 -6.91 -2.51
C SER A 163 -15.18 -5.60 -2.66
N GLU A 164 -15.86 -5.46 -3.80
CA GLU A 164 -16.77 -4.33 -4.02
C GLU A 164 -17.89 -4.32 -2.97
N GLN A 165 -18.37 -5.50 -2.56
CA GLN A 165 -19.41 -5.66 -1.54
C GLN A 165 -18.96 -5.14 -0.18
N SER A 166 -17.72 -5.42 0.23
CA SER A 166 -17.14 -4.91 1.48
C SER A 166 -17.08 -3.39 1.48
N ILE A 167 -16.62 -2.78 0.37
CA ILE A 167 -16.54 -1.32 0.21
C ILE A 167 -17.93 -0.66 0.26
N VAL A 168 -18.91 -1.24 -0.44
CA VAL A 168 -20.29 -0.77 -0.44
C VAL A 168 -20.92 -0.89 0.95
N LYS A 169 -20.65 -2.00 1.66
CA LYS A 169 -21.11 -2.21 3.04
C LYS A 169 -20.57 -1.12 3.97
N GLU A 170 -19.27 -0.86 3.93
CA GLU A 170 -18.64 0.17 4.74
C GLU A 170 -19.18 1.58 4.44
N ALA A 171 -19.38 1.90 3.14
CA ALA A 171 -20.00 3.17 2.75
C ALA A 171 -21.43 3.33 3.30
N ASN A 172 -22.21 2.24 3.35
CA ASN A 172 -23.53 2.25 3.97
C ASN A 172 -23.48 2.47 5.48
N GLN A 173 -22.52 1.88 6.19
CA GLN A 173 -22.33 2.04 7.63
C GLN A 173 -22.05 3.50 8.03
N PHE A 174 -21.45 4.30 7.16
CA PHE A 174 -21.22 5.72 7.46
C PHE A 174 -22.50 6.48 7.78
N LYS A 175 -23.64 6.07 7.26
CA LYS A 175 -24.94 6.68 7.54
C LYS A 175 -25.41 6.55 9.01
N GLU A 176 -24.80 5.62 9.75
CA GLU A 176 -25.08 5.42 11.18
C GLU A 176 -24.40 6.49 12.06
N TYR A 177 -23.39 7.17 11.52
CA TYR A 177 -22.68 8.22 12.25
C TYR A 177 -23.45 9.55 12.17
N LYS A 178 -23.73 10.14 13.33
CA LYS A 178 -24.52 11.39 13.43
C LYS A 178 -23.91 12.59 12.71
N ASP A 179 -22.60 12.62 12.59
CA ASP A 179 -21.83 13.69 11.93
C ASP A 179 -21.56 13.42 10.45
N PHE A 180 -21.98 12.27 9.92
CA PHE A 180 -21.88 11.98 8.50
C PHE A 180 -22.86 12.83 7.67
N LYS A 181 -22.33 13.57 6.71
CA LYS A 181 -23.12 14.51 5.88
C LYS A 181 -23.34 14.00 4.44
N GLY A 182 -23.11 12.72 4.21
CA GLY A 182 -23.24 12.10 2.88
C GLY A 182 -22.01 12.27 2.00
N ILE A 183 -20.86 12.59 2.59
CA ILE A 183 -19.61 12.82 1.84
C ILE A 183 -18.57 11.81 2.27
N ILE A 184 -18.14 10.97 1.33
CA ILE A 184 -16.95 10.12 1.47
C ILE A 184 -15.76 10.95 0.98
N SER A 185 -14.80 11.20 1.87
CA SER A 185 -13.67 12.10 1.63
C SER A 185 -12.61 11.50 0.72
N ASP A 186 -12.44 10.18 0.76
CA ASP A 186 -11.56 9.45 -0.15
C ASP A 186 -12.05 8.02 -0.37
N LEU A 187 -12.14 7.62 -1.61
CA LEU A 187 -12.36 6.25 -2.05
C LEU A 187 -11.10 5.80 -2.78
N GLY A 188 -10.11 5.36 -2.01
CA GLY A 188 -8.77 5.23 -2.53
C GLY A 188 -7.88 4.20 -1.84
N GLY A 189 -6.60 4.36 -2.01
CA GLY A 189 -5.54 3.50 -1.48
C GLY A 189 -4.17 4.11 -1.75
N PRO A 190 -3.07 3.35 -1.65
CA PRO A 190 -1.73 3.86 -1.89
C PRO A 190 -1.56 4.55 -3.25
N THR A 191 -2.28 4.05 -4.25
CA THR A 191 -2.43 4.66 -5.58
C THR A 191 -3.84 4.37 -6.06
N ALA A 192 -4.71 5.36 -6.10
CA ALA A 192 -6.15 5.18 -6.23
C ALA A 192 -6.62 4.28 -7.39
N ASN A 193 -5.92 4.31 -8.51
CA ASN A 193 -6.28 3.56 -9.72
C ASN A 193 -5.50 2.26 -9.93
N MET A 194 -4.98 1.66 -8.84
CA MET A 194 -4.42 0.30 -8.87
C MET A 194 -5.40 -0.77 -8.36
N TYR A 195 -6.62 -0.39 -8.00
CA TYR A 195 -7.63 -1.31 -7.51
C TYR A 195 -8.09 -2.30 -8.58
N GLY A 196 -8.10 -3.58 -8.23
CA GLY A 196 -8.82 -4.61 -8.97
C GLY A 196 -8.07 -5.33 -10.07
N TYR A 197 -6.77 -5.07 -10.23
CA TYR A 197 -5.93 -5.83 -11.18
C TYR A 197 -4.50 -6.00 -10.67
N GLU A 198 -3.86 -7.08 -11.07
CA GLU A 198 -2.48 -7.42 -10.72
C GLU A 198 -1.85 -8.32 -11.80
N CYS A 199 -0.54 -8.45 -11.78
CA CYS A 199 0.23 -9.33 -12.65
C CYS A 199 0.12 -10.79 -12.21
N ASN A 200 -0.40 -11.66 -13.07
CA ASN A 200 -0.55 -13.09 -12.77
C ASN A 200 0.79 -13.79 -12.48
N LYS A 201 1.90 -13.32 -13.04
CA LYS A 201 3.23 -13.85 -12.74
C LYS A 201 3.61 -13.58 -11.28
N LYS A 202 3.41 -12.34 -10.83
CA LYS A 202 3.67 -11.96 -9.41
C LYS A 202 2.83 -12.74 -8.42
N LEU A 203 1.56 -12.96 -8.72
CA LEU A 203 0.67 -13.75 -7.86
C LEU A 203 1.12 -15.20 -7.66
N LYS A 204 1.94 -15.74 -8.57
CA LYS A 204 2.43 -17.12 -8.52
C LYS A 204 3.87 -17.25 -8.05
N LEU A 205 4.73 -16.35 -8.47
CA LEU A 205 6.19 -16.46 -8.32
C LEU A 205 6.78 -15.40 -7.38
N GLY A 206 5.98 -14.45 -6.92
CA GLY A 206 6.47 -13.27 -6.22
C GLY A 206 6.90 -12.14 -7.17
N THR A 207 7.41 -11.07 -6.59
CA THR A 207 7.90 -9.91 -7.33
C THR A 207 9.16 -10.25 -8.13
N CYS A 208 9.35 -9.53 -9.24
CA CYS A 208 10.56 -9.72 -10.06
C CYS A 208 11.75 -9.02 -9.40
N ASP A 209 12.91 -9.69 -9.37
CA ASP A 209 14.12 -9.19 -8.71
C ASP A 209 14.79 -8.04 -9.47
N HIS A 210 14.74 -8.07 -10.82
CA HIS A 210 15.50 -7.14 -11.65
C HIS A 210 14.63 -6.30 -12.60
N GLN A 211 13.31 -6.28 -12.38
CA GLN A 211 12.40 -5.57 -13.27
C GLN A 211 11.26 -4.92 -12.50
N ARG A 212 11.13 -3.61 -12.65
CA ARG A 212 9.98 -2.84 -12.14
C ARG A 212 8.76 -3.05 -13.03
N CYS A 213 7.59 -2.99 -12.40
CA CYS A 213 6.33 -3.04 -13.14
C CYS A 213 6.10 -1.75 -13.93
N VAL A 214 6.55 -0.62 -13.40
CA VAL A 214 6.51 0.71 -14.05
C VAL A 214 7.74 1.52 -13.68
N ASP A 215 8.25 2.28 -14.64
CA ASP A 215 9.29 3.27 -14.42
C ASP A 215 9.06 4.51 -15.29
N SER A 216 10.09 5.36 -15.45
CA SER A 216 10.00 6.59 -16.23
C SER A 216 9.86 6.37 -17.75
N ARG A 217 10.14 5.17 -18.23
CA ARG A 217 10.26 4.86 -19.68
C ARG A 217 9.25 3.85 -20.16
N HIS A 218 8.81 2.91 -19.30
CA HIS A 218 7.96 1.81 -19.75
C HIS A 218 7.01 1.28 -18.68
N LEU A 219 5.97 0.62 -19.14
CA LEU A 219 5.14 -0.30 -18.40
C LEU A 219 5.52 -1.73 -18.78
N CYS A 220 5.73 -2.60 -17.80
CA CYS A 220 6.03 -4.00 -18.01
C CYS A 220 4.93 -4.66 -18.88
N SER A 221 5.32 -5.40 -19.90
CA SER A 221 4.38 -6.06 -20.83
C SER A 221 3.46 -7.08 -20.16
N SER A 222 3.87 -7.63 -19.02
CA SER A 222 3.03 -8.53 -18.20
C SER A 222 2.00 -7.79 -17.37
N MET A 223 2.18 -6.49 -17.13
CA MET A 223 1.24 -5.65 -16.40
C MET A 223 0.23 -5.05 -17.38
N LYS A 224 -1.04 -5.36 -17.19
CA LYS A 224 -2.13 -4.89 -18.05
C LYS A 224 -3.10 -4.08 -17.23
N PRO A 225 -2.99 -2.73 -17.22
CA PRO A 225 -3.95 -1.87 -16.53
C PRO A 225 -5.37 -2.15 -16.98
N ASP A 226 -6.28 -2.28 -16.02
CA ASP A 226 -7.70 -2.51 -16.28
C ASP A 226 -8.55 -1.77 -15.22
N HIS A 227 -9.13 -0.66 -15.61
CA HIS A 227 -9.96 0.15 -14.73
C HIS A 227 -11.42 -0.32 -14.64
N THR A 228 -11.76 -1.51 -15.13
CA THR A 228 -13.15 -1.99 -15.13
C THR A 228 -13.72 -2.12 -13.71
N ARG A 229 -12.99 -2.78 -12.80
CA ARG A 229 -13.44 -2.99 -11.41
C ARG A 229 -13.55 -1.66 -10.66
N VAL A 230 -12.57 -0.76 -10.75
CA VAL A 230 -12.61 0.53 -10.05
C VAL A 230 -13.77 1.40 -10.53
N ILE A 231 -14.08 1.42 -11.83
CA ILE A 231 -15.27 2.14 -12.36
C ILE A 231 -16.56 1.55 -11.78
N GLY A 232 -16.67 0.22 -11.74
CA GLY A 232 -17.82 -0.49 -11.17
C GLY A 232 -18.05 -0.13 -9.71
N MET A 233 -17.01 -0.25 -8.91
CA MET A 233 -17.00 0.08 -7.48
C MET A 233 -17.39 1.55 -7.23
N MET A 234 -16.77 2.50 -7.95
CA MET A 234 -17.07 3.93 -7.81
C MET A 234 -18.54 4.24 -8.12
N LYS A 235 -19.11 3.63 -9.17
CA LYS A 235 -20.53 3.76 -9.52
C LYS A 235 -21.45 3.17 -8.46
N GLN A 236 -21.12 2.00 -7.93
CA GLN A 236 -21.91 1.39 -6.84
C GLN A 236 -21.94 2.30 -5.62
N VAL A 237 -20.80 2.80 -5.16
CA VAL A 237 -20.71 3.65 -3.98
C VAL A 237 -21.47 4.97 -4.17
N ARG A 238 -21.29 5.67 -5.30
CA ARG A 238 -22.00 6.94 -5.53
C ARG A 238 -23.53 6.82 -5.69
N ASN A 239 -24.01 5.62 -6.02
CA ASN A 239 -25.43 5.35 -6.17
C ASN A 239 -26.11 4.90 -4.87
N ILE A 240 -25.38 4.76 -3.77
CA ILE A 240 -25.95 4.46 -2.45
C ILE A 240 -26.83 5.64 -2.01
N GLU A 241 -28.06 5.35 -1.67
CA GLU A 241 -28.96 6.34 -1.09
C GLU A 241 -28.37 6.99 0.17
N GLY A 242 -28.36 8.31 0.24
CA GLY A 242 -27.74 9.08 1.32
C GLY A 242 -26.28 9.45 1.09
N ILE A 243 -25.59 8.88 0.09
CA ILE A 243 -24.26 9.34 -0.35
C ILE A 243 -24.44 10.44 -1.39
N LYS A 244 -24.06 11.66 -1.04
CA LYS A 244 -24.12 12.83 -1.92
C LYS A 244 -22.88 12.94 -2.83
N LYS A 245 -21.71 12.60 -2.27
CA LYS A 245 -20.40 12.63 -2.96
C LYS A 245 -19.49 11.54 -2.41
N ALA A 246 -18.75 10.91 -3.30
CA ALA A 246 -17.66 10.02 -2.96
C ALA A 246 -16.43 10.48 -3.76
N PHE A 247 -15.50 11.13 -3.08
CA PHE A 247 -14.31 11.69 -3.73
C PHE A 247 -13.18 10.68 -3.83
N VAL A 248 -12.27 10.90 -4.76
CA VAL A 248 -10.95 10.26 -4.86
C VAL A 248 -9.91 11.34 -4.59
N ALA A 249 -9.37 11.35 -3.38
CA ALA A 249 -8.36 12.29 -2.91
C ALA A 249 -6.95 11.67 -2.90
N SER A 250 -6.84 10.35 -2.92
CA SER A 250 -5.58 9.62 -3.08
C SER A 250 -4.94 9.88 -4.44
N GLY A 251 -3.60 9.81 -4.50
CA GLY A 251 -2.85 10.09 -5.72
C GLY A 251 -3.17 9.10 -6.84
N ILE A 252 -3.27 9.61 -8.06
CA ILE A 252 -3.58 8.83 -9.26
C ILE A 252 -2.34 8.70 -10.12
N ARG A 253 -2.06 7.47 -10.57
CA ARG A 253 -1.05 7.19 -11.60
C ARG A 253 -1.68 7.46 -12.98
N TYR A 254 -1.38 8.60 -13.55
CA TYR A 254 -1.92 9.05 -14.82
C TYR A 254 -1.39 8.25 -16.03
N ASP A 255 -0.19 7.69 -15.92
CA ASP A 255 0.39 6.77 -16.90
C ASP A 255 -0.47 5.51 -17.08
N LEU A 256 -1.03 4.95 -16.02
CA LEU A 256 -1.92 3.79 -16.10
C LEU A 256 -3.23 4.11 -16.82
N ILE A 257 -3.71 5.34 -16.71
CA ILE A 257 -4.90 5.80 -17.45
C ILE A 257 -4.62 5.82 -18.95
N THR A 258 -3.45 6.34 -19.34
CA THR A 258 -3.06 6.43 -20.74
C THR A 258 -2.70 5.07 -21.35
N GLU A 259 -2.22 4.12 -20.53
CA GLU A 259 -1.90 2.76 -20.96
C GLU A 259 -3.10 1.82 -21.04
N ASP A 260 -4.15 2.04 -20.26
CA ASP A 260 -5.39 1.29 -20.41
C ASP A 260 -6.21 1.77 -21.63
N LYS A 261 -5.92 1.21 -22.78
CA LYS A 261 -6.56 1.58 -24.05
C LYS A 261 -8.07 1.25 -24.10
N ARG A 262 -8.57 0.38 -23.21
CA ARG A 262 -9.97 -0.03 -23.18
C ARG A 262 -10.82 0.81 -22.25
N LYS A 263 -10.36 1.07 -21.04
CA LYS A 263 -11.15 1.66 -19.95
C LYS A 263 -10.54 2.92 -19.36
N GLY A 264 -9.29 3.26 -19.68
CA GLY A 264 -8.61 4.42 -19.10
C GLY A 264 -9.36 5.74 -19.33
N TYR A 265 -9.84 5.98 -20.56
CA TYR A 265 -10.67 7.16 -20.84
C TYR A 265 -12.01 7.15 -20.10
N SER A 266 -12.66 5.98 -20.02
CA SER A 266 -13.93 5.84 -19.29
C SER A 266 -13.74 6.07 -17.79
N TYR A 267 -12.64 5.62 -17.23
CA TYR A 267 -12.26 5.87 -15.85
C TYR A 267 -12.03 7.37 -15.60
N LEU A 268 -11.25 8.02 -16.44
CA LEU A 268 -10.98 9.45 -16.32
C LEU A 268 -12.27 10.28 -16.40
N LYS A 269 -13.16 9.91 -17.31
CA LYS A 269 -14.47 10.57 -17.47
C LYS A 269 -15.36 10.41 -16.23
N GLU A 270 -15.44 9.20 -15.66
CA GLU A 270 -16.18 8.93 -14.42
C GLU A 270 -15.61 9.75 -13.27
N LEU A 271 -14.27 9.73 -13.14
CA LEU A 271 -13.55 10.44 -12.10
C LEU A 271 -13.80 11.96 -12.16
N VAL A 272 -13.56 12.59 -13.32
CA VAL A 272 -13.72 14.04 -13.51
C VAL A 272 -15.15 14.47 -13.23
N LYS A 273 -16.12 13.70 -13.72
CA LYS A 273 -17.54 14.06 -13.60
C LYS A 273 -18.09 13.91 -12.18
N HIS A 274 -17.63 12.92 -11.40
CA HIS A 274 -18.32 12.53 -10.18
C HIS A 274 -17.46 12.49 -8.92
N HIS A 275 -16.13 12.35 -9.03
CA HIS A 275 -15.28 11.97 -7.91
C HIS A 275 -14.14 12.96 -7.59
N ILE A 276 -14.17 14.16 -8.20
CA ILE A 276 -13.23 15.23 -7.92
C ILE A 276 -13.92 16.35 -7.16
N SER A 277 -13.26 16.85 -6.10
CA SER A 277 -13.78 17.92 -5.24
C SER A 277 -13.38 19.33 -5.70
N GLY A 278 -12.85 19.47 -6.92
CA GLY A 278 -12.35 20.73 -7.49
C GLY A 278 -10.97 20.57 -8.13
N GLN A 279 -10.07 19.85 -7.50
CA GLN A 279 -8.74 19.57 -8.04
C GLN A 279 -8.48 18.07 -8.08
N MET A 280 -7.99 17.58 -9.22
CA MET A 280 -7.52 16.20 -9.33
C MET A 280 -6.10 16.10 -8.76
N LYS A 281 -5.90 15.14 -7.85
CA LYS A 281 -4.56 14.86 -7.32
C LYS A 281 -3.88 13.81 -8.21
N VAL A 282 -2.92 14.27 -8.99
CA VAL A 282 -1.93 13.43 -9.66
C VAL A 282 -0.59 13.61 -8.99
N ALA A 283 0.26 12.61 -9.06
CA ALA A 283 1.51 12.59 -8.32
C ALA A 283 2.73 12.50 -9.26
N PRO A 284 3.01 13.54 -10.09
CA PRO A 284 4.21 13.58 -10.94
C PRO A 284 5.48 13.77 -10.12
N GLU A 285 5.40 14.42 -8.96
CA GLU A 285 6.46 14.81 -8.03
C GLU A 285 7.45 15.83 -8.61
N HIS A 286 7.79 15.71 -9.90
CA HIS A 286 8.68 16.63 -10.60
C HIS A 286 8.30 16.77 -12.08
N THR A 287 8.94 17.71 -12.82
CA THR A 287 8.70 17.95 -14.26
C THR A 287 9.96 17.83 -15.11
N GLN A 288 11.14 17.69 -14.50
CA GLN A 288 12.41 17.48 -15.20
C GLN A 288 12.70 16.00 -15.37
N GLN A 289 13.00 15.58 -16.61
CA GLN A 289 13.14 14.16 -16.94
C GLN A 289 14.21 13.46 -16.10
N HIS A 290 15.39 14.04 -15.95
CA HIS A 290 16.48 13.43 -15.17
C HIS A 290 16.12 13.21 -13.68
N VAL A 291 15.27 14.09 -13.10
CA VAL A 291 14.78 13.91 -11.72
C VAL A 291 13.72 12.81 -11.67
N LEU A 292 12.80 12.78 -12.64
CA LEU A 292 11.80 11.71 -12.75
C LEU A 292 12.44 10.33 -12.91
N ASP A 293 13.53 10.23 -13.69
CA ASP A 293 14.31 9.00 -13.84
C ASP A 293 14.90 8.54 -12.50
N LEU A 294 15.48 9.45 -11.72
CA LEU A 294 16.00 9.17 -10.38
C LEU A 294 14.91 8.80 -9.38
N MET A 295 13.71 9.32 -9.54
CA MET A 295 12.56 9.03 -8.68
C MET A 295 11.83 7.73 -9.06
N GLY A 296 12.08 7.18 -10.25
CA GLY A 296 11.30 6.06 -10.81
C GLY A 296 9.85 6.46 -11.13
N LYS A 297 9.63 7.72 -11.55
CA LYS A 297 8.30 8.26 -11.93
C LYS A 297 8.10 8.26 -13.44
N PRO A 298 6.84 8.29 -13.93
CA PRO A 298 6.54 8.43 -15.34
C PRO A 298 7.21 9.66 -15.94
N GLY A 299 7.70 9.54 -17.17
CA GLY A 299 8.40 10.62 -17.86
C GLY A 299 7.53 11.85 -18.13
N LYS A 300 8.17 12.98 -18.35
CA LYS A 300 7.53 14.30 -18.59
C LYS A 300 6.49 14.23 -19.71
N GLN A 301 6.78 13.51 -20.79
CA GLN A 301 5.86 13.44 -21.95
C GLN A 301 4.53 12.80 -21.56
N THR A 302 4.56 11.76 -20.73
CA THR A 302 3.34 11.09 -20.22
C THR A 302 2.43 12.06 -19.45
N LEU A 303 3.02 12.95 -18.64
CA LEU A 303 2.26 13.97 -17.94
C LEU A 303 1.61 14.98 -18.90
N ILE A 304 2.34 15.40 -19.94
CA ILE A 304 1.83 16.32 -20.96
C ILE A 304 0.65 15.68 -21.72
N ASP A 305 0.79 14.42 -22.11
CA ASP A 305 -0.25 13.72 -22.87
C ASP A 305 -1.48 13.45 -22.00
N PHE A 306 -1.28 13.12 -20.72
CA PHE A 306 -2.37 13.04 -19.77
C PHE A 306 -3.09 14.39 -19.60
N LYS A 307 -2.34 15.49 -19.47
CA LYS A 307 -2.95 16.83 -19.37
C LYS A 307 -3.83 17.15 -20.57
N LYS A 308 -3.36 16.88 -21.79
CA LYS A 308 -4.18 17.06 -23.01
C LYS A 308 -5.47 16.24 -22.99
N LEU A 309 -5.41 15.01 -22.42
CA LEU A 309 -6.57 14.15 -22.28
C LEU A 309 -7.56 14.70 -21.24
N TYR A 310 -7.03 15.19 -20.12
CA TYR A 310 -7.81 15.80 -19.05
C TYR A 310 -8.52 17.08 -19.54
N ASP A 311 -7.80 17.96 -20.20
CA ASP A 311 -8.34 19.24 -20.71
C ASP A 311 -9.50 19.06 -21.72
N LYS A 312 -9.60 17.90 -22.38
CA LYS A 312 -10.74 17.56 -23.27
C LYS A 312 -12.01 17.16 -22.51
N LEU A 313 -11.89 16.84 -21.23
CA LEU A 313 -12.99 16.38 -20.39
C LEU A 313 -13.48 17.42 -19.39
N ASN A 314 -12.67 18.43 -19.14
CA ASN A 314 -12.93 19.52 -18.21
C ASN A 314 -13.20 20.80 -18.98
#